data_6bbd9c8eac3f147227c90b6577eced36
#
_entry.id   6bbd9c8eac3f147227c90b6577eced36
#
_cell.length_a   1.000
_cell.length_b   1.000
_cell.length_c   1.000
_cell.angle_alpha   90.00
_cell.angle_beta   90.00
_cell.angle_gamma   90.00
#
_symmetry.space_group_name_H-M   'P 1'
#
loop_
_entity.id
_entity.type
_entity.pdbx_description
1 polymer ?
#
loop_
_entity_poly.entity_id
_entity_poly.type
_entity_poly.pdbx_seq_one_letter_code
_entity_poly.pdbx_strand_id
1 'polypeptide(L)'
;MARMTHGGSGEDAPSDGERDGAGNQLDEGRRGFLKGALAAGGAAASFAAAGLSSVTTAQAQPGPVPGTKNHYYVPATDKTVHWGYFSKLLKPQVEVSSGDFVTIEALTHHANDDADRMVKGDPGAESVFYWDKQRKGVDRRGAGPMKPTLFGRGAGEGLGVHICTGPVAVREAEPGDILEVRIIDVRPRPCANPQYKGKSFGSNAAAWWGFHYKELLTDPKPREVITIYEVDASGERNWAKAVYNFRWTPQMDPFGVVHKTIDYPGVPVDHRTVQENQGVLKNIRVPIRPHFGVLGLAPAEADMVDSIPPSYTGGNIDDWRIGKGATMYYPVAVKGALLSAGDSHASQGDSELCGTAIECSLTGTFQLIVHKRASLAGTALAGLNYPLLETQDEWVLHGFSYANYLAELGADAQSQIYSKSSIDLAMRDAFRKMRHFLMTTKGLNEDEAISLMSVAVDFGVTQVVDGNWGVHAIIKKNLFAGA
;
A
#
# COMPACT_ATOMS: atom_id res chain seq x y z
N MET A 1 -28.94 -18.20 -36.15
CA MET A 1 -29.82 -19.32 -36.60
C MET A 1 -28.94 -20.47 -37.05
N ALA A 2 -28.85 -21.53 -36.26
CA ALA A 2 -28.57 -22.91 -36.70
C ALA A 2 -28.85 -23.81 -35.49
N ARG A 3 -29.71 -24.78 -35.70
CA ARG A 3 -30.31 -25.68 -34.73
C ARG A 3 -29.31 -26.72 -34.26
N MET A 4 -29.35 -27.08 -32.99
CA MET A 4 -28.83 -28.34 -32.41
C MET A 4 -29.97 -29.37 -32.41
N THR A 5 -29.68 -30.57 -32.89
CA THR A 5 -30.51 -31.77 -32.76
C THR A 5 -29.88 -32.72 -31.74
N HIS A 6 -30.74 -33.26 -30.85
CA HIS A 6 -30.46 -34.26 -29.82
C HIS A 6 -30.21 -35.67 -30.42
N GLY A 7 -29.41 -36.45 -29.72
CA GLY A 7 -29.37 -37.91 -29.83
C GLY A 7 -28.76 -38.52 -28.56
N GLY A 8 -29.57 -39.26 -27.82
CA GLY A 8 -29.26 -39.86 -26.54
C GLY A 8 -28.98 -41.37 -26.62
N SER A 9 -28.74 -41.97 -25.51
CA SER A 9 -28.67 -43.34 -24.97
C SER A 9 -27.37 -43.55 -24.20
N GLY A 10 -27.23 -44.03 -22.95
CA GLY A 10 -28.05 -44.90 -22.16
C GLY A 10 -27.11 -45.89 -21.43
N GLU A 11 -27.30 -46.11 -20.10
CA GLU A 11 -26.79 -47.21 -19.28
C GLU A 11 -25.29 -47.21 -18.97
N ASP A 12 -24.76 -47.44 -17.79
CA ASP A 12 -25.10 -48.19 -16.58
C ASP A 12 -24.24 -47.76 -15.40
N ALA A 13 -24.76 -47.86 -14.16
CA ALA A 13 -24.01 -47.72 -12.92
C ALA A 13 -23.40 -49.09 -12.51
N PRO A 14 -22.32 -49.08 -11.72
CA PRO A 14 -22.22 -49.97 -10.57
C PRO A 14 -21.72 -49.33 -9.27
N SER A 15 -22.44 -49.62 -8.23
CA SER A 15 -22.22 -49.98 -6.82
C SER A 15 -20.95 -49.53 -6.08
N ASP A 16 -21.24 -49.03 -4.90
CA ASP A 16 -20.53 -48.96 -3.62
C ASP A 16 -19.17 -49.65 -3.49
N GLY A 17 -18.19 -48.86 -3.01
CA GLY A 17 -16.95 -49.33 -2.45
C GLY A 17 -16.45 -48.34 -1.39
N GLU A 18 -16.49 -48.79 -0.14
CA GLU A 18 -15.97 -48.17 1.07
C GLU A 18 -14.60 -47.47 0.84
N ARG A 19 -14.46 -46.24 1.30
CA ARG A 19 -13.16 -45.61 1.49
C ARG A 19 -12.99 -45.14 2.91
N ASP A 20 -12.06 -45.83 3.53
CA ASP A 20 -11.55 -45.60 4.88
C ASP A 20 -11.05 -44.19 5.17
N GLY A 21 -11.25 -43.83 6.42
CA GLY A 21 -10.92 -42.56 6.99
C GLY A 21 -9.42 -42.29 7.16
N ALA A 22 -8.85 -41.55 6.22
CA ALA A 22 -7.53 -40.91 6.36
C ALA A 22 -7.54 -39.38 6.18
N GLY A 23 -8.73 -38.79 6.00
CA GLY A 23 -8.87 -37.36 5.68
C GLY A 23 -8.90 -36.38 6.86
N ASN A 24 -9.06 -36.85 8.10
CA ASN A 24 -9.50 -36.00 9.19
C ASN A 24 -8.40 -35.39 10.11
N GLN A 25 -7.15 -35.85 10.05
CA GLN A 25 -6.10 -35.35 10.94
C GLN A 25 -5.33 -34.13 10.41
N LEU A 26 -5.37 -33.86 9.10
CA LEU A 26 -4.66 -32.71 8.50
C LEU A 26 -5.44 -31.40 8.60
N ASP A 27 -6.75 -31.47 8.82
CA ASP A 27 -7.63 -30.28 8.83
C ASP A 27 -7.62 -29.54 10.17
N GLU A 28 -7.43 -30.23 11.29
CA GLU A 28 -7.41 -29.58 12.62
C GLU A 28 -6.16 -28.71 12.88
N GLY A 29 -5.01 -29.08 12.35
CA GLY A 29 -3.79 -28.27 12.48
C GLY A 29 -3.85 -26.95 11.69
N ARG A 30 -4.51 -26.96 10.54
CA ARG A 30 -4.67 -25.76 9.69
C ARG A 30 -5.72 -24.80 10.23
N ARG A 31 -6.80 -25.31 10.79
CA ARG A 31 -7.83 -24.52 11.49
C ARG A 31 -7.28 -23.88 12.77
N GLY A 32 -6.37 -24.54 13.47
CA GLY A 32 -5.73 -24.06 14.68
C GLY A 32 -4.83 -22.84 14.43
N PHE A 33 -4.10 -22.82 13.33
CA PHE A 33 -3.20 -21.69 13.01
C PHE A 33 -3.96 -20.39 12.68
N LEU A 34 -4.99 -20.48 11.85
CA LEU A 34 -5.83 -19.32 11.52
C LEU A 34 -6.66 -18.84 12.72
N LYS A 35 -7.10 -19.77 13.61
CA LYS A 35 -7.77 -19.41 14.87
C LYS A 35 -6.80 -18.80 15.89
N GLY A 36 -5.55 -19.24 15.92
CA GLY A 36 -4.50 -18.67 16.79
C GLY A 36 -4.14 -17.25 16.42
N ALA A 37 -4.09 -16.91 15.13
CA ALA A 37 -3.87 -15.54 14.65
C ALA A 37 -5.03 -14.59 15.02
N LEU A 38 -6.27 -15.10 15.04
CA LEU A 38 -7.46 -14.34 15.45
C LEU A 38 -7.54 -14.12 16.96
N ALA A 39 -7.11 -15.09 17.78
CA ALA A 39 -7.15 -14.96 19.24
C ALA A 39 -6.12 -13.96 19.79
N ALA A 40 -4.99 -13.77 19.09
CA ALA A 40 -3.98 -12.77 19.48
C ALA A 40 -4.39 -11.33 19.15
N GLY A 41 -5.31 -11.12 18.19
CA GLY A 41 -5.85 -9.79 17.84
C GLY A 41 -6.85 -9.23 18.85
N GLY A 42 -7.46 -10.07 19.68
CA GLY A 42 -8.49 -9.64 20.67
C GLY A 42 -7.94 -9.02 21.97
N ALA A 43 -6.64 -9.11 22.23
CA ALA A 43 -6.06 -8.60 23.47
C ALA A 43 -5.57 -7.14 23.40
N ALA A 44 -5.69 -6.47 22.25
CA ALA A 44 -5.19 -5.10 22.05
C ALA A 44 -6.19 -3.98 22.40
N ALA A 45 -7.36 -4.31 22.96
CA ALA A 45 -8.44 -3.33 23.18
C ALA A 45 -8.37 -2.58 24.51
N SER A 46 -7.25 -2.61 25.26
CA SER A 46 -7.17 -1.97 26.57
C SER A 46 -5.88 -1.19 26.81
N PHE A 47 -5.46 -0.35 25.87
CA PHE A 47 -4.51 0.70 26.18
C PHE A 47 -5.16 2.07 26.06
N ALA A 48 -5.86 2.44 27.12
CA ALA A 48 -6.29 3.80 27.36
C ALA A 48 -5.08 4.72 27.57
N ALA A 49 -5.19 5.89 26.98
CA ALA A 49 -4.35 7.06 27.11
C ALA A 49 -3.52 7.15 28.40
N ALA A 50 -2.23 6.87 28.32
CA ALA A 50 -1.24 7.38 29.24
C ALA A 50 -0.38 8.39 28.49
N GLY A 51 -0.24 9.58 29.10
CA GLY A 51 0.24 10.82 28.52
C GLY A 51 1.54 10.74 27.71
N LEU A 52 1.51 11.41 26.60
CA LEU A 52 2.67 11.79 25.79
C LEU A 52 3.52 12.81 26.54
N SER A 53 4.54 12.34 27.22
CA SER A 53 5.59 13.19 27.77
C SER A 53 6.89 12.90 27.06
N SER A 54 7.43 13.90 26.39
CA SER A 54 8.79 14.05 25.86
C SER A 54 9.32 12.93 24.94
N VAL A 55 9.16 13.14 23.64
CA VAL A 55 9.87 12.38 22.61
C VAL A 55 11.30 12.89 22.52
N THR A 56 12.24 12.11 23.01
CA THR A 56 13.67 12.28 22.72
C THR A 56 14.01 11.65 21.38
N THR A 57 14.73 12.39 20.55
CA THR A 57 15.33 11.96 19.27
C THR A 57 16.05 10.63 19.38
N ALA A 58 15.97 9.81 18.33
CA ALA A 58 16.58 8.49 18.23
C ALA A 58 18.07 8.48 18.58
N GLN A 59 18.38 8.25 19.84
CA GLN A 59 19.69 7.78 20.29
C GLN A 59 19.62 6.24 20.40
N ALA A 60 20.69 5.56 20.01
CA ALA A 60 20.82 4.12 20.14
C ALA A 60 20.48 3.68 21.57
N GLN A 61 19.36 2.99 21.72
CA GLN A 61 18.89 2.50 23.02
C GLN A 61 19.61 1.20 23.41
N PRO A 62 19.76 0.92 24.72
CA PRO A 62 20.32 -0.35 25.20
C PRO A 62 19.57 -1.55 24.62
N GLY A 63 20.26 -2.64 24.33
CA GLY A 63 19.69 -3.84 23.73
C GLY A 63 18.47 -4.41 24.49
N PRO A 64 17.61 -5.18 23.81
CA PRO A 64 16.31 -5.60 24.34
C PRO A 64 16.44 -6.47 25.59
N VAL A 65 15.59 -6.21 26.57
CA VAL A 65 15.41 -7.09 27.74
C VAL A 65 14.67 -8.35 27.25
N PRO A 66 15.18 -9.56 27.45
CA PRO A 66 14.52 -10.79 27.03
C PRO A 66 13.09 -10.89 27.58
N GLY A 67 12.12 -11.12 26.67
CA GLY A 67 10.70 -11.32 27.01
C GLY A 67 9.82 -10.08 26.95
N THR A 68 10.37 -8.86 26.82
CA THR A 68 9.59 -7.63 26.57
C THR A 68 9.60 -7.27 25.08
N LYS A 69 8.47 -6.82 24.55
CA LYS A 69 8.39 -6.27 23.20
C LYS A 69 8.73 -4.79 23.24
N ASN A 70 9.61 -4.36 22.34
CA ASN A 70 10.03 -2.97 22.26
C ASN A 70 9.11 -2.19 21.31
N HIS A 71 9.07 -0.89 21.50
CA HIS A 71 8.37 0.02 20.62
C HIS A 71 9.35 1.09 20.11
N TYR A 72 9.49 1.16 18.81
CA TYR A 72 10.37 2.08 18.11
C TYR A 72 9.56 3.16 17.43
N TYR A 73 10.20 4.29 17.15
CA TYR A 73 9.59 5.40 16.45
C TYR A 73 10.50 5.90 15.34
N VAL A 74 9.95 6.01 14.13
CA VAL A 74 10.65 6.50 12.95
C VAL A 74 9.91 7.75 12.43
N PRO A 75 10.41 8.96 12.72
CA PRO A 75 9.81 10.20 12.22
C PRO A 75 10.04 10.33 10.71
N ALA A 76 9.18 11.07 10.01
CA ALA A 76 9.40 11.43 8.63
C ALA A 76 10.20 12.74 8.55
N THR A 77 11.48 12.65 8.18
CA THR A 77 12.41 13.77 8.04
C THR A 77 13.29 13.56 6.80
N ASP A 78 14.05 14.58 6.40
CA ASP A 78 15.04 14.49 5.33
C ASP A 78 16.10 13.40 5.53
N LYS A 79 16.24 12.85 6.74
CA LYS A 79 17.20 11.81 7.11
C LYS A 79 16.62 10.41 7.15
N THR A 80 15.30 10.29 7.27
CA THR A 80 14.61 9.02 7.49
C THR A 80 13.71 8.61 6.35
N VAL A 81 13.59 9.46 5.32
CA VAL A 81 12.82 9.16 4.11
C VAL A 81 13.73 8.89 2.92
N HIS A 82 13.23 8.10 2.01
CA HIS A 82 13.71 7.95 0.64
C HIS A 82 12.55 8.25 -0.30
N TRP A 83 12.82 8.95 -1.41
CA TRP A 83 11.76 9.48 -2.25
C TRP A 83 11.77 8.82 -3.63
N GLY A 84 10.76 8.01 -3.92
CA GLY A 84 10.46 7.45 -5.22
C GLY A 84 10.97 6.03 -5.48
N TYR A 85 11.55 5.34 -4.48
CA TYR A 85 12.14 4.03 -4.73
C TYR A 85 12.20 3.14 -3.48
N PHE A 86 12.26 1.82 -3.71
CA PHE A 86 12.75 0.83 -2.74
C PHE A 86 14.19 0.44 -3.09
N SER A 87 14.99 0.07 -2.08
CA SER A 87 16.33 -0.42 -2.34
C SER A 87 16.81 -1.37 -1.24
N LYS A 88 17.34 -2.52 -1.68
CA LYS A 88 18.05 -3.49 -0.81
C LYS A 88 19.37 -2.95 -0.25
N LEU A 89 19.87 -1.82 -0.77
CA LEU A 89 21.13 -1.20 -0.36
C LEU A 89 20.95 -0.09 0.68
N LEU A 90 19.69 0.29 1.00
CA LEU A 90 19.44 1.29 2.02
C LEU A 90 19.83 0.77 3.40
N LYS A 91 20.50 1.62 4.17
CA LYS A 91 20.74 1.36 5.58
C LYS A 91 19.44 1.50 6.35
N PRO A 92 19.11 0.55 7.24
CA PRO A 92 17.93 0.66 8.07
C PRO A 92 17.97 1.90 8.97
N GLN A 93 16.84 2.57 9.09
CA GLN A 93 16.66 3.65 10.08
C GLN A 93 16.59 3.08 11.50
N VAL A 94 16.04 1.88 11.63
CA VAL A 94 15.98 1.13 12.86
C VAL A 94 16.01 -0.38 12.57
N GLU A 95 16.60 -1.15 13.48
CA GLU A 95 16.55 -2.61 13.48
C GLU A 95 15.71 -3.09 14.66
N VAL A 96 14.69 -3.87 14.38
CA VAL A 96 13.76 -4.43 15.35
C VAL A 96 13.86 -5.95 15.42
N SER A 97 13.32 -6.58 16.45
CA SER A 97 13.18 -8.02 16.54
C SER A 97 11.75 -8.47 16.23
N SER A 98 11.59 -9.72 15.84
CA SER A 98 10.27 -10.30 15.57
C SER A 98 9.34 -10.16 16.78
N GLY A 99 8.18 -9.55 16.54
CA GLY A 99 7.15 -9.24 17.51
C GLY A 99 7.24 -7.83 18.10
N ASP A 100 8.29 -7.06 17.83
CA ASP A 100 8.38 -5.66 18.24
C ASP A 100 7.37 -4.77 17.49
N PHE A 101 7.14 -3.59 18.07
CA PHE A 101 6.29 -2.55 17.49
C PHE A 101 7.13 -1.44 16.89
N VAL A 102 6.65 -0.84 15.82
CA VAL A 102 7.22 0.36 15.23
C VAL A 102 6.12 1.34 14.86
N THR A 103 6.28 2.60 15.27
CA THR A 103 5.46 3.71 14.78
C THR A 103 6.24 4.45 13.72
N ILE A 104 5.65 4.61 12.55
CA ILE A 104 6.22 5.26 11.37
C ILE A 104 5.35 6.46 11.01
N GLU A 105 5.96 7.63 10.89
CA GLU A 105 5.31 8.78 10.26
C GLU A 105 5.46 8.71 8.74
N ALA A 106 4.41 9.06 8.01
CA ALA A 106 4.45 9.20 6.56
C ALA A 106 4.02 10.60 6.15
N LEU A 107 4.71 11.15 5.17
CA LEU A 107 4.37 12.42 4.54
C LEU A 107 3.77 12.15 3.16
N THR A 108 2.65 12.80 2.87
CA THR A 108 2.13 12.79 1.50
C THR A 108 3.05 13.57 0.58
N HIS A 109 3.36 13.03 -0.58
CA HIS A 109 4.14 13.71 -1.62
C HIS A 109 3.39 14.90 -2.26
N HIS A 110 2.08 15.02 -2.01
CA HIS A 110 1.22 16.12 -2.42
C HIS A 110 1.11 17.26 -1.38
N ALA A 111 1.92 17.27 -0.31
CA ALA A 111 1.80 18.29 0.74
C ALA A 111 2.06 19.73 0.25
N ASN A 112 2.86 19.89 -0.79
CA ASN A 112 3.11 21.22 -1.40
C ASN A 112 1.98 21.73 -2.30
N ASP A 113 0.91 20.95 -2.51
CA ASP A 113 -0.32 21.43 -3.14
C ASP A 113 -1.00 22.50 -2.28
N ASP A 114 -0.81 22.46 -0.94
CA ASP A 114 -1.13 23.52 0.02
C ASP A 114 -0.15 23.47 1.20
N ALA A 115 1.00 24.06 0.99
CA ALA A 115 2.07 24.03 2.00
C ALA A 115 1.69 24.70 3.33
N ASP A 116 0.81 25.71 3.32
CA ASP A 116 0.33 26.33 4.55
C ASP A 116 -0.46 25.39 5.45
N ARG A 117 -1.20 24.43 4.85
CA ARG A 117 -2.00 23.44 5.57
C ARG A 117 -1.29 22.14 5.84
N MET A 118 -0.32 21.74 5.01
CA MET A 118 0.25 20.37 5.05
C MET A 118 1.75 20.32 5.35
N VAL A 119 2.48 21.45 5.28
CA VAL A 119 3.93 21.49 5.51
C VAL A 119 4.31 22.42 6.66
N LYS A 120 3.77 23.64 6.64
CA LYS A 120 4.20 24.74 7.53
C LYS A 120 4.01 24.41 9.00
N GLY A 121 5.09 24.59 9.76
CA GLY A 121 5.15 24.37 11.22
C GLY A 121 5.44 22.93 11.61
N ASP A 122 5.48 21.98 10.67
CA ASP A 122 5.95 20.59 10.89
C ASP A 122 7.44 20.52 10.51
N PRO A 123 8.37 20.41 11.49
CA PRO A 123 9.80 20.42 11.19
C PRO A 123 10.24 19.24 10.31
N GLY A 124 9.57 18.10 10.40
CA GLY A 124 9.81 16.94 9.54
C GLY A 124 9.44 17.24 8.10
N ALA A 125 8.20 17.69 7.87
CA ALA A 125 7.72 18.07 6.54
C ALA A 125 8.55 19.23 5.96
N GLU A 126 8.82 20.27 6.74
CA GLU A 126 9.66 21.39 6.30
C GLU A 126 11.06 20.93 5.88
N SER A 127 11.67 19.96 6.57
CA SER A 127 12.99 19.43 6.21
C SER A 127 12.98 18.65 4.89
N VAL A 128 11.90 17.90 4.62
CA VAL A 128 11.73 17.09 3.39
C VAL A 128 11.42 17.97 2.19
N PHE A 129 10.49 18.93 2.36
CA PHE A 129 10.04 19.83 1.29
C PHE A 129 10.87 21.10 1.15
N TYR A 130 11.98 21.22 1.89
CA TYR A 130 12.86 22.37 1.80
C TYR A 130 13.47 22.50 0.40
N TRP A 131 13.27 23.69 -0.20
CA TRP A 131 13.86 24.09 -1.47
C TRP A 131 14.48 25.46 -1.36
N ASP A 132 15.68 25.61 -1.87
CA ASP A 132 16.30 26.90 -2.17
C ASP A 132 16.91 26.85 -3.58
N LYS A 133 17.56 27.91 -4.01
CA LYS A 133 18.17 27.98 -5.35
C LYS A 133 19.35 27.01 -5.54
N GLN A 134 19.91 26.47 -4.48
CA GLN A 134 21.09 25.61 -4.48
C GLN A 134 20.75 24.15 -4.24
N ARG A 135 19.70 23.86 -3.45
CA ARG A 135 19.38 22.51 -3.04
C ARG A 135 17.90 22.29 -2.71
N LYS A 136 17.53 21.01 -2.71
CA LYS A 136 16.30 20.47 -2.10
C LYS A 136 16.65 19.72 -0.82
N GLY A 137 15.73 19.63 0.14
CA GLY A 137 15.87 18.82 1.34
C GLY A 137 16.02 17.34 0.97
N VAL A 138 15.00 16.80 0.28
CA VAL A 138 15.02 15.49 -0.36
C VAL A 138 14.55 15.65 -1.81
N ASP A 139 15.29 15.15 -2.75
CA ASP A 139 14.93 15.25 -4.17
C ASP A 139 14.55 13.88 -4.71
N ARG A 140 13.31 13.71 -5.16
CA ARG A 140 12.89 12.56 -5.95
C ARG A 140 13.87 12.27 -7.08
N ARG A 141 14.38 13.33 -7.71
CA ARG A 141 15.39 13.27 -8.78
C ARG A 141 16.78 12.89 -8.27
N GLY A 142 17.10 13.20 -7.05
CA GLY A 142 18.36 12.81 -6.41
C GLY A 142 18.30 11.49 -5.66
N ALA A 143 17.13 10.93 -5.50
CA ALA A 143 16.91 9.70 -4.76
C ALA A 143 17.44 8.44 -5.48
N GLY A 144 17.67 8.55 -6.79
CA GLY A 144 18.20 7.45 -7.61
C GLY A 144 19.70 7.57 -7.87
N PRO A 145 20.30 6.53 -8.46
CA PRO A 145 21.68 6.59 -8.93
C PRO A 145 21.81 7.66 -10.00
N MET A 146 22.89 8.44 -9.90
CA MET A 146 23.17 9.54 -10.83
C MET A 146 23.48 9.07 -12.26
N LYS A 147 23.43 7.76 -12.55
CA LYS A 147 23.70 7.20 -13.87
C LYS A 147 22.39 6.82 -14.57
N PRO A 148 22.14 7.32 -15.79
CA PRO A 148 20.93 7.05 -16.56
C PRO A 148 20.63 5.58 -16.84
N THR A 149 21.59 4.70 -16.61
CA THR A 149 21.57 3.32 -17.12
C THR A 149 21.02 2.29 -16.13
N LEU A 150 20.71 2.65 -14.88
CA LEU A 150 20.32 1.62 -13.91
C LEU A 150 18.92 1.05 -14.20
N PHE A 151 18.00 1.89 -14.71
CA PHE A 151 16.64 1.45 -15.08
C PHE A 151 16.22 1.95 -16.46
N GLY A 152 17.16 2.28 -17.35
CA GLY A 152 16.88 2.97 -18.58
C GLY A 152 16.47 4.44 -18.41
N ARG A 153 16.57 4.96 -17.19
CA ARG A 153 16.23 6.35 -16.81
C ARG A 153 17.28 6.89 -15.87
N GLY A 154 17.59 8.18 -15.99
CA GLY A 154 18.46 8.88 -15.06
C GLY A 154 17.83 9.14 -13.70
N ALA A 155 18.64 9.44 -12.73
CA ALA A 155 18.17 10.01 -11.48
C ALA A 155 17.29 11.22 -11.79
N GLY A 156 16.05 11.16 -11.34
CA GLY A 156 15.07 12.19 -11.63
C GLY A 156 14.28 12.04 -12.92
N GLU A 157 14.47 10.97 -13.65
CA GLU A 157 13.72 10.66 -14.86
C GLU A 157 12.78 9.48 -14.63
N GLY A 158 12.10 9.41 -13.48
CA GLY A 158 11.03 8.44 -13.34
C GLY A 158 11.29 7.26 -12.41
N LEU A 159 12.10 7.43 -11.42
CA LEU A 159 11.87 6.73 -10.18
C LEU A 159 10.68 7.41 -9.52
N GLY A 160 9.79 6.65 -8.93
CA GLY A 160 8.51 7.01 -8.39
C GLY A 160 8.30 8.38 -7.77
N VAL A 161 7.18 8.52 -7.12
CA VAL A 161 6.74 9.81 -6.56
C VAL A 161 6.61 9.77 -5.03
N HIS A 162 6.54 8.58 -4.44
CA HIS A 162 6.15 8.40 -3.05
C HIS A 162 7.28 8.69 -2.07
N ILE A 163 6.99 9.46 -1.03
CA ILE A 163 7.89 9.65 0.10
C ILE A 163 7.73 8.46 1.03
N CYS A 164 8.73 7.58 1.05
CA CYS A 164 8.74 6.39 1.87
C CYS A 164 9.58 6.61 3.13
N THR A 165 9.02 6.40 4.31
CA THR A 165 9.74 6.45 5.58
C THR A 165 10.27 5.06 5.92
N GLY A 166 11.57 4.96 6.20
CA GLY A 166 12.25 3.71 6.46
C GLY A 166 13.62 3.62 5.76
N PRO A 167 14.13 2.39 5.51
CA PRO A 167 13.52 1.14 5.85
C PRO A 167 13.70 0.73 7.32
N VAL A 168 12.78 -0.11 7.81
CA VAL A 168 12.89 -0.82 9.07
C VAL A 168 13.39 -2.23 8.80
N ALA A 169 14.48 -2.65 9.43
CA ALA A 169 14.96 -4.02 9.33
C ALA A 169 14.45 -4.88 10.47
N VAL A 170 14.06 -6.12 10.17
CA VAL A 170 13.74 -7.14 11.18
C VAL A 170 14.91 -8.13 11.23
N ARG A 171 15.63 -8.20 12.37
CA ARG A 171 16.91 -8.91 12.50
C ARG A 171 16.84 -10.37 12.07
N GLU A 172 15.74 -11.04 12.38
CA GLU A 172 15.57 -12.47 12.11
C GLU A 172 15.08 -12.79 10.70
N ALA A 173 14.70 -11.76 9.90
CA ALA A 173 14.13 -11.95 8.58
C ALA A 173 15.22 -12.32 7.55
N GLU A 174 15.02 -13.45 6.89
CA GLU A 174 15.91 -13.96 5.83
C GLU A 174 15.10 -14.25 4.55
N PRO A 175 15.72 -14.24 3.38
CA PRO A 175 15.03 -14.56 2.13
C PRO A 175 14.28 -15.91 2.18
N GLY A 176 13.01 -15.88 1.79
CA GLY A 176 12.10 -17.03 1.83
C GLY A 176 11.27 -17.16 3.11
N ASP A 177 11.51 -16.32 4.12
CA ASP A 177 10.60 -16.15 5.24
C ASP A 177 9.35 -15.35 4.82
N ILE A 178 8.35 -15.27 5.69
CA ILE A 178 7.21 -14.36 5.53
C ILE A 178 7.26 -13.33 6.66
N LEU A 179 7.11 -12.06 6.32
CA LEU A 179 6.91 -10.99 7.29
C LEU A 179 5.42 -10.71 7.43
N GLU A 180 4.90 -10.90 8.65
CA GLU A 180 3.56 -10.48 9.06
C GLU A 180 3.66 -9.06 9.61
N VAL A 181 2.88 -8.14 9.05
CA VAL A 181 2.79 -6.73 9.43
C VAL A 181 1.37 -6.47 9.92
N ARG A 182 1.19 -6.43 11.23
CA ARG A 182 -0.10 -6.07 11.85
C ARG A 182 -0.22 -4.56 11.93
N ILE A 183 -1.29 -4.01 11.39
CA ILE A 183 -1.57 -2.57 11.40
C ILE A 183 -2.40 -2.25 12.63
N ILE A 184 -1.73 -1.81 13.70
CA ILE A 184 -2.35 -1.61 15.02
C ILE A 184 -3.16 -0.33 15.05
N ASP A 185 -2.61 0.75 14.48
CA ASP A 185 -3.27 2.05 14.44
C ASP A 185 -2.82 2.85 13.22
N VAL A 186 -3.73 3.64 12.65
CA VAL A 186 -3.43 4.58 11.57
C VAL A 186 -4.23 5.86 11.81
N ARG A 187 -3.54 7.01 11.84
CA ARG A 187 -4.16 8.30 12.15
C ARG A 187 -3.66 9.40 11.21
N PRO A 188 -4.56 10.27 10.73
CA PRO A 188 -4.15 11.51 10.07
C PRO A 188 -3.25 12.36 10.98
N ARG A 189 -2.17 12.90 10.43
CA ARG A 189 -1.30 13.82 11.16
C ARG A 189 -1.99 15.17 11.29
N PRO A 190 -2.07 15.74 12.50
CA PRO A 190 -2.63 17.07 12.69
C PRO A 190 -1.77 18.13 11.99
N CYS A 191 -2.40 19.15 11.40
CA CYS A 191 -1.71 20.30 10.87
C CYS A 191 -0.91 21.01 11.99
N ALA A 192 0.36 21.26 11.73
CA ALA A 192 1.25 21.91 12.69
C ALA A 192 1.15 23.46 12.64
N ASN A 193 0.60 24.01 11.55
CA ASN A 193 0.36 25.46 11.46
C ASN A 193 -0.70 25.89 12.49
N PRO A 194 -0.38 26.81 13.42
CA PRO A 194 -1.31 27.24 14.46
C PRO A 194 -2.65 27.78 13.94
N GLN A 195 -2.68 28.33 12.72
CA GLN A 195 -3.88 28.83 12.08
C GLN A 195 -4.93 27.73 11.86
N TYR A 196 -4.51 26.48 11.74
CA TYR A 196 -5.37 25.33 11.45
C TYR A 196 -5.32 24.28 12.55
N LYS A 197 -5.01 24.69 13.79
CA LYS A 197 -4.88 23.79 14.94
C LYS A 197 -6.07 22.85 15.08
N GLY A 198 -5.79 21.57 15.28
CA GLY A 198 -6.80 20.51 15.50
C GLY A 198 -7.44 19.99 14.21
N LYS A 199 -6.93 20.38 13.05
CA LYS A 199 -7.37 19.86 11.75
C LYS A 199 -6.25 19.04 11.11
N SER A 200 -6.64 18.18 10.18
CA SER A 200 -5.73 17.55 9.21
C SER A 200 -6.19 17.89 7.81
N PHE A 201 -5.29 17.80 6.85
CA PHE A 201 -5.60 18.10 5.46
C PHE A 201 -4.98 17.07 4.53
N GLY A 202 -5.60 16.94 3.36
CA GLY A 202 -5.09 16.12 2.27
C GLY A 202 -5.45 16.73 0.93
N SER A 203 -4.81 16.22 -0.11
CA SER A 203 -4.95 16.65 -1.49
C SER A 203 -5.41 15.49 -2.37
N ASN A 204 -6.25 15.76 -3.35
CA ASN A 204 -6.55 14.83 -4.43
C ASN A 204 -6.23 15.53 -5.75
N ALA A 205 -5.35 14.93 -6.54
CA ALA A 205 -4.93 15.45 -7.83
C ALA A 205 -5.51 14.58 -8.97
N ALA A 206 -6.53 15.10 -9.64
CA ALA A 206 -6.98 14.52 -10.90
C ALA A 206 -6.00 14.94 -12.00
N ALA A 207 -4.98 14.11 -12.23
CA ALA A 207 -3.78 14.44 -12.98
C ALA A 207 -3.65 13.66 -14.29
N TRP A 208 -2.65 14.00 -15.11
CA TRP A 208 -2.44 13.45 -16.44
C TRP A 208 -2.19 11.93 -16.48
N TRP A 209 -1.71 11.34 -15.39
CA TRP A 209 -1.54 9.88 -15.28
C TRP A 209 -2.82 9.14 -14.88
N GLY A 210 -3.89 9.86 -14.51
CA GLY A 210 -5.17 9.27 -14.18
C GLY A 210 -5.84 8.57 -15.38
N PHE A 211 -6.55 7.48 -15.10
CA PHE A 211 -7.28 6.70 -16.10
C PHE A 211 -8.29 7.54 -16.89
N HIS A 212 -8.86 8.57 -16.25
CA HIS A 212 -9.86 9.47 -16.85
C HIS A 212 -9.29 10.47 -17.87
N TYR A 213 -7.97 10.74 -17.83
CA TYR A 213 -7.42 11.99 -18.34
C TYR A 213 -7.52 12.20 -19.85
N LYS A 214 -7.28 11.15 -20.65
CA LYS A 214 -7.20 11.30 -22.11
C LYS A 214 -8.58 11.37 -22.76
N GLU A 215 -9.38 10.33 -22.59
CA GLU A 215 -10.58 10.09 -23.40
C GLU A 215 -11.86 10.44 -22.66
N LEU A 216 -11.86 10.28 -21.32
CA LEU A 216 -13.06 10.37 -20.50
C LEU A 216 -13.38 11.79 -20.04
N LEU A 217 -12.45 12.75 -20.17
CA LEU A 217 -12.74 14.14 -19.88
C LEU A 217 -13.66 14.76 -20.95
N THR A 218 -14.59 15.61 -20.49
CA THR A 218 -15.29 16.56 -21.35
C THR A 218 -14.47 17.84 -21.52
N ASP A 219 -14.82 18.71 -22.50
CA ASP A 219 -14.13 19.97 -22.71
C ASP A 219 -14.19 20.90 -21.47
N PRO A 220 -13.18 21.73 -21.24
CA PRO A 220 -11.92 21.84 -21.97
C PRO A 220 -10.95 20.71 -21.64
N LYS A 221 -10.26 20.20 -22.66
CA LYS A 221 -9.19 19.18 -22.53
C LYS A 221 -7.85 19.76 -23.03
N PRO A 222 -6.72 19.29 -22.48
CA PRO A 222 -6.59 18.56 -21.20
C PRO A 222 -6.70 19.53 -20.02
N ARG A 223 -7.00 18.99 -18.83
CA ARG A 223 -6.95 19.76 -17.57
C ARG A 223 -6.63 18.87 -16.40
N GLU A 224 -5.87 19.42 -15.45
CA GLU A 224 -5.59 18.82 -14.17
C GLU A 224 -6.23 19.65 -13.07
N VAL A 225 -6.76 19.00 -12.04
CA VAL A 225 -7.49 19.66 -10.95
C VAL A 225 -7.01 19.10 -9.63
N ILE A 226 -6.63 19.99 -8.71
CA ILE A 226 -6.30 19.64 -7.34
C ILE A 226 -7.45 20.05 -6.43
N THR A 227 -7.88 19.15 -5.55
CA THR A 227 -8.89 19.40 -4.53
C THR A 227 -8.30 19.21 -3.15
N ILE A 228 -8.36 20.23 -2.32
CA ILE A 228 -7.90 20.20 -0.94
C ILE A 228 -9.06 19.80 -0.02
N TYR A 229 -8.80 18.84 0.85
CA TYR A 229 -9.75 18.31 1.82
C TYR A 229 -9.32 18.61 3.26
N GLU A 230 -10.29 19.03 4.09
CA GLU A 230 -10.16 18.93 5.55
C GLU A 230 -10.54 17.53 5.97
N VAL A 231 -9.65 16.86 6.69
CA VAL A 231 -9.79 15.47 7.17
C VAL A 231 -10.01 15.49 8.68
N ASP A 232 -10.92 14.67 9.17
CA ASP A 232 -11.13 14.54 10.61
C ASP A 232 -9.94 13.83 11.28
N ALA A 233 -9.19 14.58 12.07
CA ALA A 233 -8.05 14.10 12.84
C ALA A 233 -8.42 13.62 14.25
N SER A 234 -9.63 13.94 14.71
CA SER A 234 -10.10 13.59 16.08
C SER A 234 -10.56 12.13 16.19
N GLY A 235 -10.94 11.53 15.04
CA GLY A 235 -11.61 10.23 15.01
C GLY A 235 -13.07 10.26 15.43
N GLU A 236 -13.63 11.46 15.67
CA GLU A 236 -15.03 11.60 16.15
C GLU A 236 -16.04 11.61 15.01
N ARG A 237 -15.63 12.11 13.83
CA ARG A 237 -16.54 12.35 12.70
C ARG A 237 -16.38 11.35 11.57
N ASN A 238 -15.19 10.77 11.40
CA ASN A 238 -14.85 9.77 10.39
C ASN A 238 -15.17 10.19 8.95
N TRP A 239 -14.97 11.47 8.60
CA TRP A 239 -15.20 11.97 7.25
C TRP A 239 -14.20 13.07 6.86
N ALA A 240 -14.01 13.24 5.53
CA ALA A 240 -13.32 14.36 4.93
C ALA A 240 -14.30 15.24 4.14
N LYS A 241 -13.98 16.53 4.01
CA LYS A 241 -14.78 17.53 3.31
C LYS A 241 -13.87 18.40 2.44
N ALA A 242 -14.25 18.59 1.17
CA ALA A 242 -13.55 19.50 0.29
C ALA A 242 -13.59 20.94 0.84
N VAL A 243 -12.45 21.59 0.81
CA VAL A 243 -12.28 23.01 1.21
C VAL A 243 -12.40 23.88 -0.03
N TYR A 244 -11.58 23.61 -1.04
CA TYR A 244 -11.58 24.26 -2.34
C TYR A 244 -10.93 23.35 -3.37
N ASN A 245 -11.06 23.69 -4.66
CA ASN A 245 -10.22 23.13 -5.70
C ASN A 245 -9.66 24.24 -6.60
N PHE A 246 -8.66 23.87 -7.39
CA PHE A 246 -8.13 24.73 -8.43
C PHE A 246 -7.66 23.91 -9.63
N ARG A 247 -7.64 24.53 -10.82
CA ARG A 247 -6.98 23.95 -11.99
C ARG A 247 -5.50 24.25 -11.92
N TRP A 248 -4.68 23.25 -12.24
CA TRP A 248 -3.24 23.45 -12.37
C TRP A 248 -2.94 24.52 -13.42
N THR A 249 -2.09 25.44 -13.04
CA THR A 249 -1.43 26.36 -13.94
C THR A 249 0.07 26.10 -13.88
N PRO A 250 0.87 26.47 -14.91
CA PRO A 250 2.31 26.25 -14.85
C PRO A 250 2.93 26.83 -13.57
N GLN A 251 3.60 26.00 -12.79
CA GLN A 251 4.29 26.37 -11.55
C GLN A 251 5.80 26.45 -11.80
N MET A 252 6.47 27.41 -11.21
CA MET A 252 7.93 27.56 -11.29
C MET A 252 8.55 27.09 -9.98
N ASP A 253 9.48 26.14 -10.05
CA ASP A 253 10.23 25.72 -8.89
C ASP A 253 11.36 26.71 -8.52
N PRO A 254 11.98 26.57 -7.33
CA PRO A 254 13.08 27.43 -6.90
C PRO A 254 14.32 27.38 -7.80
N PHE A 255 14.46 26.38 -8.67
CA PHE A 255 15.53 26.31 -9.67
C PHE A 255 15.18 27.02 -10.98
N GLY A 256 13.96 27.55 -11.11
CA GLY A 256 13.47 28.22 -12.31
C GLY A 256 12.91 27.27 -13.38
N VAL A 257 12.71 26.00 -13.06
CA VAL A 257 12.05 25.03 -13.96
C VAL A 257 10.54 25.26 -13.92
N VAL A 258 9.92 25.36 -15.10
CA VAL A 258 8.48 25.53 -15.22
C VAL A 258 7.80 24.16 -15.43
N HIS A 259 6.97 23.77 -14.48
CA HIS A 259 6.17 22.55 -14.50
C HIS A 259 4.79 22.87 -15.09
N LYS A 260 4.60 22.53 -16.36
CA LYS A 260 3.34 22.80 -17.11
C LYS A 260 2.21 21.88 -16.67
N THR A 261 2.55 20.69 -16.20
CA THR A 261 1.66 19.66 -15.68
C THR A 261 2.10 19.28 -14.26
N ILE A 262 1.30 18.49 -13.55
CA ILE A 262 1.69 17.92 -12.25
C ILE A 262 2.66 16.74 -12.52
N ASP A 263 3.84 17.03 -13.02
CA ASP A 263 4.86 16.04 -13.41
C ASP A 263 5.87 15.71 -12.29
N TYR A 264 5.88 16.56 -11.26
CA TYR A 264 6.75 16.40 -10.09
C TYR A 264 6.01 16.78 -8.81
N PRO A 265 5.31 15.84 -8.16
CA PRO A 265 4.72 16.08 -6.84
C PRO A 265 5.77 16.64 -5.86
N GLY A 266 5.39 17.60 -5.06
CA GLY A 266 6.31 18.32 -4.17
C GLY A 266 6.84 19.64 -4.74
N VAL A 267 6.46 20.02 -5.97
CA VAL A 267 6.64 21.41 -6.45
C VAL A 267 5.73 22.31 -5.65
N PRO A 268 6.25 23.40 -5.03
CA PRO A 268 5.42 24.34 -4.29
C PRO A 268 4.42 25.03 -5.22
N VAL A 269 3.13 24.94 -4.89
CA VAL A 269 2.09 25.69 -5.61
C VAL A 269 2.07 27.14 -5.15
N ASP A 270 2.22 28.07 -6.08
CA ASP A 270 1.98 29.49 -5.83
C ASP A 270 0.49 29.81 -5.96
N HIS A 271 -0.21 29.86 -4.83
CA HIS A 271 -1.65 30.12 -4.77
C HIS A 271 -2.09 31.49 -5.34
N ARG A 272 -1.15 32.39 -5.61
CA ARG A 272 -1.44 33.65 -6.32
C ARG A 272 -1.60 33.45 -7.83
N THR A 273 -1.15 32.34 -8.36
CA THR A 273 -1.22 31.99 -9.80
C THR A 273 -2.38 31.09 -10.17
N VAL A 274 -3.09 30.57 -9.19
CA VAL A 274 -4.25 29.67 -9.37
C VAL A 274 -5.53 30.33 -8.89
N GLN A 275 -6.65 29.93 -9.46
CA GLN A 275 -7.98 30.35 -9.01
C GLN A 275 -8.59 29.30 -8.10
N GLU A 276 -8.69 29.60 -6.82
CA GLU A 276 -9.37 28.74 -5.86
C GLU A 276 -10.88 28.84 -6.00
N ASN A 277 -11.54 27.72 -6.21
CA ASN A 277 -12.99 27.62 -6.25
C ASN A 277 -13.50 27.10 -4.91
N GLN A 278 -14.06 27.97 -4.11
CA GLN A 278 -14.63 27.64 -2.81
C GLN A 278 -15.99 26.95 -2.93
N GLY A 279 -16.34 26.13 -1.92
CA GLY A 279 -17.66 25.50 -1.84
C GLY A 279 -17.88 24.36 -2.86
N VAL A 280 -16.84 23.79 -3.39
CA VAL A 280 -16.87 22.60 -4.23
C VAL A 280 -17.33 21.38 -3.43
N LEU A 281 -17.95 20.40 -4.07
CA LEU A 281 -18.52 19.20 -3.43
C LEU A 281 -19.40 19.55 -2.20
N LYS A 282 -20.17 20.64 -2.33
CA LYS A 282 -21.04 21.14 -1.26
C LYS A 282 -21.97 20.03 -0.75
N ASN A 283 -22.02 19.88 0.58
CA ASN A 283 -22.82 18.87 1.28
C ASN A 283 -22.36 17.40 1.05
N ILE A 284 -21.20 17.18 0.45
CA ILE A 284 -20.60 15.85 0.33
C ILE A 284 -19.62 15.65 1.47
N ARG A 285 -19.75 14.51 2.15
CA ARG A 285 -18.81 14.02 3.16
C ARG A 285 -18.24 12.69 2.67
N VAL A 286 -16.93 12.63 2.52
CA VAL A 286 -16.24 11.41 2.11
C VAL A 286 -15.89 10.62 3.39
N PRO A 287 -16.36 9.39 3.57
CA PRO A 287 -15.93 8.57 4.70
C PRO A 287 -14.41 8.38 4.68
N ILE A 288 -13.73 8.61 5.80
CA ILE A 288 -12.29 8.35 5.87
C ILE A 288 -12.02 6.88 6.13
N ARG A 289 -10.98 6.39 5.48
CA ARG A 289 -10.43 5.04 5.57
C ARG A 289 -8.90 5.16 5.59
N PRO A 290 -8.30 5.67 6.69
CA PRO A 290 -6.86 5.91 6.72
C PRO A 290 -6.08 4.63 6.49
N HIS A 291 -5.21 4.63 5.48
CA HIS A 291 -4.44 3.47 5.06
C HIS A 291 -3.13 3.90 4.38
N PHE A 292 -2.26 2.92 4.12
CA PHE A 292 -1.03 3.15 3.37
C PHE A 292 -1.17 2.57 1.97
N GLY A 293 -1.10 3.42 0.96
CA GLY A 293 -0.98 3.01 -0.44
C GLY A 293 0.32 2.25 -0.65
N VAL A 294 1.42 2.81 -0.12
CA VAL A 294 2.74 2.16 -0.09
C VAL A 294 3.01 1.54 1.28
N LEU A 295 3.00 0.21 1.34
CA LEU A 295 3.50 -0.59 2.45
C LEU A 295 4.16 -1.83 1.87
N GLY A 296 5.49 -1.94 1.96
CA GLY A 296 6.18 -3.05 1.31
C GLY A 296 7.63 -3.22 1.73
N LEU A 297 8.20 -4.33 1.25
CA LEU A 297 9.56 -4.75 1.51
C LEU A 297 10.45 -4.46 0.31
N ALA A 298 11.76 -4.36 0.53
CA ALA A 298 12.71 -4.22 -0.57
C ALA A 298 12.74 -5.48 -1.44
N PRO A 299 12.56 -5.36 -2.79
CA PRO A 299 12.73 -6.47 -3.72
C PRO A 299 14.21 -6.87 -3.89
N ALA A 300 14.46 -8.08 -4.37
CA ALA A 300 15.82 -8.60 -4.60
C ALA A 300 16.36 -8.31 -6.01
N GLU A 301 15.49 -8.09 -6.99
CA GLU A 301 15.79 -8.12 -8.43
C GLU A 301 16.68 -6.95 -8.89
N ALA A 302 16.55 -5.79 -8.25
CA ALA A 302 17.32 -4.61 -8.60
C ALA A 302 17.84 -3.87 -7.37
N ASP A 303 18.88 -3.07 -7.53
CA ASP A 303 19.42 -2.26 -6.44
C ASP A 303 18.49 -1.11 -6.06
N MET A 304 17.76 -0.59 -7.03
CA MET A 304 16.70 0.39 -6.83
C MET A 304 15.47 0.04 -7.65
N VAL A 305 14.31 0.11 -7.03
CA VAL A 305 13.03 -0.24 -7.64
C VAL A 305 12.08 0.93 -7.49
N ASP A 306 11.46 1.31 -8.59
CA ASP A 306 10.46 2.36 -8.67
C ASP A 306 9.33 2.11 -7.65
N SER A 307 8.96 3.15 -6.89
CA SER A 307 7.94 3.03 -5.85
C SER A 307 6.51 2.99 -6.40
N ILE A 308 6.29 3.32 -7.69
CA ILE A 308 4.95 3.36 -8.25
C ILE A 308 4.40 1.96 -8.54
N PRO A 309 5.07 1.06 -9.32
CA PRO A 309 4.47 -0.23 -9.60
C PRO A 309 4.58 -1.19 -8.40
N PRO A 310 3.45 -1.71 -7.88
CA PRO A 310 3.47 -2.74 -6.85
C PRO A 310 4.02 -4.07 -7.39
N SER A 311 4.50 -4.93 -6.49
CA SER A 311 5.02 -6.26 -6.85
C SER A 311 4.74 -7.29 -5.75
N TYR A 312 5.33 -8.48 -5.88
CA TYR A 312 5.19 -9.58 -4.93
C TYR A 312 5.63 -9.24 -3.50
N THR A 313 6.50 -8.27 -3.32
CA THR A 313 6.93 -7.77 -2.00
C THR A 313 6.05 -6.66 -1.45
N GLY A 314 4.90 -6.37 -2.07
CA GLY A 314 4.03 -5.26 -1.73
C GLY A 314 4.45 -3.97 -2.43
N GLY A 315 4.56 -2.89 -1.70
CA GLY A 315 4.80 -1.55 -2.22
C GLY A 315 3.48 -0.81 -2.40
N ASN A 316 3.29 -0.20 -3.56
CA ASN A 316 2.15 0.64 -3.88
C ASN A 316 0.92 -0.17 -4.32
N ILE A 317 0.31 -0.88 -3.38
CA ILE A 317 -0.85 -1.74 -3.68
C ILE A 317 -2.12 -0.91 -3.87
N ASP A 318 -2.25 0.20 -3.13
CA ASP A 318 -3.40 1.10 -3.14
C ASP A 318 -4.75 0.42 -2.87
N ASP A 319 -4.75 -0.40 -1.84
CA ASP A 319 -5.98 -0.97 -1.30
C ASP A 319 -6.32 -0.32 0.04
N TRP A 320 -7.44 0.41 0.09
CA TRP A 320 -7.90 1.10 1.30
C TRP A 320 -8.14 0.16 2.49
N ARG A 321 -8.14 -1.14 2.27
CA ARG A 321 -8.26 -2.14 3.34
C ARG A 321 -6.95 -2.36 4.09
N ILE A 322 -5.81 -1.84 3.59
CA ILE A 322 -4.50 -1.85 4.26
C ILE A 322 -4.45 -0.77 5.34
N GLY A 323 -5.42 -0.81 6.24
CA GLY A 323 -5.64 0.15 7.30
C GLY A 323 -5.66 -0.49 8.69
N LYS A 324 -6.08 0.29 9.68
CA LYS A 324 -6.15 -0.14 11.08
C LYS A 324 -6.92 -1.46 11.26
N GLY A 325 -6.32 -2.42 11.96
CA GLY A 325 -6.90 -3.73 12.27
C GLY A 325 -6.66 -4.79 11.20
N ALA A 326 -6.05 -4.41 10.08
CA ALA A 326 -5.64 -5.36 9.05
C ALA A 326 -4.24 -5.93 9.34
N THR A 327 -3.94 -7.05 8.70
CA THR A 327 -2.63 -7.70 8.70
C THR A 327 -2.20 -7.97 7.27
N MET A 328 -0.97 -7.60 6.95
CA MET A 328 -0.34 -7.93 5.69
C MET A 328 0.70 -9.04 5.90
N TYR A 329 0.77 -9.97 4.96
CA TYR A 329 1.81 -11.00 4.89
C TYR A 329 2.61 -10.80 3.61
N TYR A 330 3.92 -10.62 3.73
CA TYR A 330 4.81 -10.36 2.61
C TYR A 330 5.91 -11.43 2.51
N PRO A 331 6.20 -11.95 1.31
CA PRO A 331 7.40 -12.75 1.09
C PRO A 331 8.66 -11.89 1.30
N VAL A 332 9.57 -12.37 2.12
CA VAL A 332 10.86 -11.71 2.36
C VAL A 332 11.82 -12.06 1.23
N ALA A 333 12.26 -11.05 0.49
CA ALA A 333 13.19 -11.20 -0.63
C ALA A 333 14.66 -10.95 -0.26
N VAL A 334 14.89 -10.11 0.75
CA VAL A 334 16.23 -9.70 1.18
C VAL A 334 16.37 -9.80 2.70
N LYS A 335 17.62 -9.96 3.18
CA LYS A 335 17.90 -9.99 4.61
C LYS A 335 17.37 -8.73 5.32
N GLY A 336 16.73 -8.93 6.46
CA GLY A 336 16.12 -7.87 7.24
C GLY A 336 14.78 -7.39 6.70
N ALA A 337 14.27 -7.95 5.60
CA ALA A 337 13.03 -7.59 4.92
C ALA A 337 13.01 -6.14 4.39
N LEU A 338 13.51 -5.16 5.15
CA LEU A 338 13.60 -3.73 4.81
C LEU A 338 12.24 -3.11 4.49
N LEU A 339 11.36 -3.09 5.49
CA LEU A 339 10.01 -2.52 5.39
C LEU A 339 10.07 -0.99 5.29
N SER A 340 9.35 -0.42 4.33
CA SER A 340 9.08 1.02 4.25
C SER A 340 7.58 1.28 4.10
N ALA A 341 7.14 2.43 4.61
CA ALA A 341 5.76 2.90 4.50
C ALA A 341 5.72 4.33 3.94
N GLY A 342 4.77 4.60 3.08
CA GLY A 342 4.58 5.90 2.44
C GLY A 342 3.22 5.98 1.78
N ASP A 343 3.04 6.96 0.90
CA ASP A 343 1.83 7.13 0.13
C ASP A 343 0.57 6.95 0.98
N SER A 344 0.44 7.85 1.91
CA SER A 344 -0.53 7.72 2.97
C SER A 344 -1.83 8.44 2.63
N HIS A 345 -2.94 7.71 2.72
CA HIS A 345 -4.24 8.13 2.25
C HIS A 345 -5.24 8.31 3.39
N ALA A 346 -5.98 9.42 3.41
CA ALA A 346 -7.13 9.57 4.30
C ALA A 346 -8.34 8.79 3.80
N SER A 347 -8.51 8.65 2.50
CA SER A 347 -9.57 7.85 1.86
C SER A 347 -9.26 7.62 0.39
N GLN A 348 -9.71 6.49 -0.12
CA GLN A 348 -9.58 6.09 -1.52
C GLN A 348 -10.84 5.31 -1.94
N GLY A 349 -11.27 5.46 -3.18
CA GLY A 349 -12.20 4.54 -3.84
C GLY A 349 -11.44 3.42 -4.52
N ASP A 350 -12.05 2.25 -4.68
CA ASP A 350 -11.49 1.21 -5.52
C ASP A 350 -11.23 1.76 -6.92
N SER A 351 -10.13 1.36 -7.55
CA SER A 351 -9.59 1.78 -8.84
C SER A 351 -8.73 3.05 -8.84
N GLU A 352 -8.81 3.93 -7.86
CA GLU A 352 -8.01 5.17 -7.78
C GLU A 352 -8.00 5.99 -9.09
N LEU A 353 -9.16 6.13 -9.72
CA LEU A 353 -9.34 6.51 -11.12
C LEU A 353 -8.61 7.77 -11.59
N CYS A 354 -8.45 8.77 -10.74
CA CYS A 354 -7.86 10.04 -11.15
C CYS A 354 -6.35 10.13 -10.94
N GLY A 355 -5.73 9.09 -10.36
CA GLY A 355 -4.29 9.01 -10.16
C GLY A 355 -3.81 9.31 -8.76
N THR A 356 -4.71 9.69 -7.86
CA THR A 356 -4.46 9.85 -6.43
C THR A 356 -5.72 9.55 -5.62
N ALA A 357 -5.53 9.22 -4.35
CA ALA A 357 -6.55 9.18 -3.31
C ALA A 357 -6.80 10.58 -2.72
N ILE A 358 -7.24 10.69 -1.46
CA ILE A 358 -7.02 11.88 -0.63
C ILE A 358 -5.67 11.68 0.04
N GLU A 359 -4.63 12.20 -0.61
CA GLU A 359 -3.25 12.18 -0.18
C GLU A 359 -3.10 12.94 1.14
N CYS A 360 -2.79 12.26 2.23
CA CYS A 360 -2.78 12.83 3.56
C CYS A 360 -1.63 12.25 4.39
N SER A 361 -0.84 13.10 5.03
CA SER A 361 0.19 12.63 5.96
C SER A 361 -0.43 11.85 7.11
N LEU A 362 0.06 10.64 7.38
CA LEU A 362 -0.43 9.75 8.43
C LEU A 362 0.67 9.35 9.40
N THR A 363 0.27 8.84 10.56
CA THR A 363 1.13 8.09 11.48
C THR A 363 0.55 6.70 11.66
N GLY A 364 1.35 5.67 11.36
CA GLY A 364 0.97 4.27 11.51
C GLY A 364 1.78 3.56 12.59
N THR A 365 1.12 2.70 13.37
CA THR A 365 1.78 1.81 14.32
C THR A 365 1.61 0.37 13.87
N PHE A 366 2.72 -0.35 13.75
CA PHE A 366 2.80 -1.70 13.23
C PHE A 366 3.45 -2.63 14.25
N GLN A 367 3.03 -3.90 14.27
CA GLN A 367 3.76 -5.00 14.88
C GLN A 367 4.35 -5.88 13.79
N LEU A 368 5.64 -6.21 13.88
CA LEU A 368 6.36 -6.96 12.86
C LEU A 368 6.70 -8.36 13.38
N ILE A 369 6.25 -9.41 12.68
CA ILE A 369 6.44 -10.80 13.11
C ILE A 369 7.01 -11.60 11.94
N VAL A 370 8.13 -12.29 12.17
CA VAL A 370 8.76 -13.15 11.16
C VAL A 370 8.28 -14.58 11.32
N HIS A 371 7.72 -15.13 10.24
CA HIS A 371 7.44 -16.55 10.11
C HIS A 371 8.57 -17.20 9.31
N LYS A 372 9.36 -18.03 9.98
CA LYS A 372 10.52 -18.67 9.38
C LYS A 372 10.12 -19.69 8.33
N ARG A 373 10.80 -19.68 7.18
CA ARG A 373 10.56 -20.64 6.08
C ARG A 373 10.44 -22.09 6.56
N ALA A 374 11.29 -22.50 7.51
CA ALA A 374 11.28 -23.87 8.04
C ALA A 374 9.98 -24.25 8.78
N SER A 375 9.21 -23.26 9.26
CA SER A 375 7.94 -23.48 9.99
C SER A 375 6.69 -23.28 9.12
N LEU A 376 6.83 -22.94 7.83
CA LEU A 376 5.69 -22.64 6.97
C LEU A 376 5.00 -23.92 6.42
N ALA A 377 5.69 -25.05 6.38
CA ALA A 377 5.14 -26.28 5.82
C ALA A 377 3.85 -26.68 6.55
N GLY A 378 2.78 -26.95 5.79
CA GLY A 378 1.47 -27.29 6.32
C GLY A 378 0.64 -26.11 6.85
N THR A 379 1.12 -24.90 6.78
CA THR A 379 0.36 -23.70 7.15
C THR A 379 -0.25 -23.01 5.93
N ALA A 380 -1.17 -22.07 6.16
CA ALA A 380 -1.75 -21.24 5.10
C ALA A 380 -0.74 -20.31 4.39
N LEU A 381 0.43 -20.11 4.99
CA LEU A 381 1.52 -19.30 4.44
C LEU A 381 2.54 -20.13 3.65
N ALA A 382 2.35 -21.46 3.57
CA ALA A 382 3.23 -22.33 2.80
C ALA A 382 3.17 -21.96 1.30
N GLY A 383 4.32 -21.62 0.72
CA GLY A 383 4.40 -21.24 -0.69
C GLY A 383 3.83 -19.85 -1.02
N LEU A 384 3.53 -19.03 -0.02
CA LEU A 384 3.09 -17.65 -0.26
C LEU A 384 4.20 -16.87 -0.98
N ASN A 385 3.91 -16.40 -2.17
CA ASN A 385 4.81 -15.63 -3.04
C ASN A 385 4.16 -14.33 -3.58
N TYR A 386 3.18 -13.82 -2.85
CA TYR A 386 2.44 -12.60 -3.14
C TYR A 386 1.99 -11.93 -1.83
N PRO A 387 1.64 -10.63 -1.84
CA PRO A 387 1.06 -9.97 -0.68
C PRO A 387 -0.33 -10.55 -0.37
N LEU A 388 -0.53 -10.99 0.86
CA LEU A 388 -1.83 -11.43 1.36
C LEU A 388 -2.31 -10.46 2.42
N LEU A 389 -3.50 -9.92 2.24
CA LEU A 389 -4.18 -9.08 3.21
C LEU A 389 -5.22 -9.89 3.97
N GLU A 390 -5.21 -9.74 5.28
CA GLU A 390 -6.20 -10.30 6.19
C GLU A 390 -6.83 -9.20 7.03
N THR A 391 -8.15 -9.09 6.97
CA THR A 391 -8.96 -8.27 7.88
C THR A 391 -9.64 -9.15 8.92
N GLN A 392 -10.42 -8.54 9.82
CA GLN A 392 -11.25 -9.30 10.77
C GLN A 392 -12.17 -10.31 10.04
N ASP A 393 -12.78 -9.89 8.93
CA ASP A 393 -13.86 -10.60 8.26
C ASP A 393 -13.50 -11.20 6.91
N GLU A 394 -12.30 -10.88 6.37
CA GLU A 394 -11.96 -11.18 4.97
C GLU A 394 -10.52 -11.63 4.82
N TRP A 395 -10.27 -12.45 3.77
CA TRP A 395 -8.97 -12.56 3.12
C TRP A 395 -9.06 -11.87 1.77
N VAL A 396 -8.04 -11.07 1.46
CA VAL A 396 -7.96 -10.30 0.21
C VAL A 396 -6.63 -10.63 -0.46
N LEU A 397 -6.71 -11.11 -1.70
CA LEU A 397 -5.55 -11.47 -2.49
C LEU A 397 -5.40 -10.49 -3.64
N HIS A 398 -4.21 -9.90 -3.77
CA HIS A 398 -3.93 -8.94 -4.83
C HIS A 398 -3.30 -9.64 -6.03
N GLY A 399 -3.97 -9.54 -7.18
CA GLY A 399 -3.41 -9.87 -8.48
C GLY A 399 -2.89 -8.61 -9.17
N PHE A 400 -1.77 -8.74 -9.85
CA PHE A 400 -1.18 -7.67 -10.65
C PHE A 400 -1.10 -8.07 -12.11
N SER A 401 -0.96 -7.10 -13.02
CA SER A 401 -0.74 -7.41 -14.44
C SER A 401 0.42 -8.39 -14.62
N TYR A 402 1.46 -8.21 -13.81
CA TYR A 402 2.61 -9.12 -13.67
C TYR A 402 2.86 -9.36 -12.19
N ALA A 403 2.82 -10.61 -11.74
CA ALA A 403 2.97 -10.96 -10.33
C ALA A 403 4.34 -10.52 -9.76
N ASN A 404 5.40 -10.69 -10.55
CA ASN A 404 6.72 -10.15 -10.32
C ASN A 404 7.23 -9.51 -11.62
N TYR A 405 6.79 -8.29 -11.90
CA TYR A 405 7.14 -7.61 -13.16
C TYR A 405 8.65 -7.44 -13.36
N LEU A 406 9.41 -7.31 -12.26
CA LEU A 406 10.87 -7.15 -12.32
C LEU A 406 11.56 -8.39 -12.94
N ALA A 407 11.12 -9.58 -12.56
CA ALA A 407 11.63 -10.82 -13.11
C ALA A 407 11.00 -11.15 -14.47
N GLU A 408 9.69 -10.94 -14.64
CA GLU A 408 8.94 -11.34 -15.82
C GLU A 408 9.23 -10.48 -17.06
N LEU A 409 9.53 -9.18 -16.88
CA LEU A 409 9.83 -8.24 -17.97
C LEU A 409 11.34 -8.03 -18.18
N GLY A 410 12.20 -8.54 -17.30
CA GLY A 410 13.65 -8.53 -17.47
C GLY A 410 14.30 -7.16 -17.30
N ALA A 411 15.34 -6.88 -18.05
CA ALA A 411 16.20 -5.71 -17.86
C ALA A 411 15.47 -4.37 -17.96
N ASP A 412 14.45 -4.27 -18.81
CA ASP A 412 13.68 -3.05 -19.04
C ASP A 412 12.36 -3.01 -18.24
N ALA A 413 12.20 -3.91 -17.27
CA ALA A 413 10.94 -4.12 -16.54
C ALA A 413 10.32 -2.80 -16.04
N GLN A 414 11.12 -1.95 -15.41
CA GLN A 414 10.66 -0.72 -14.79
C GLN A 414 10.19 0.37 -15.77
N SER A 415 10.58 0.30 -17.02
CA SER A 415 10.04 1.17 -18.07
C SER A 415 8.88 0.52 -18.82
N GLN A 416 8.97 -0.79 -19.08
CA GLN A 416 7.96 -1.51 -19.85
C GLN A 416 6.63 -1.68 -19.11
N ILE A 417 6.66 -1.78 -17.78
CA ILE A 417 5.45 -2.02 -16.98
C ILE A 417 4.35 -0.98 -17.22
N TYR A 418 4.72 0.27 -17.42
CA TYR A 418 3.78 1.37 -17.66
C TYR A 418 2.99 1.27 -18.99
N SER A 419 3.51 0.50 -19.94
CA SER A 419 2.86 0.31 -21.25
C SER A 419 2.24 -1.07 -21.42
N LYS A 420 2.53 -2.01 -20.51
CA LYS A 420 2.10 -3.42 -20.64
C LYS A 420 1.01 -3.83 -19.64
N SER A 421 0.61 -2.94 -18.75
CA SER A 421 -0.42 -3.24 -17.76
C SER A 421 -1.80 -3.46 -18.39
N SER A 422 -2.54 -4.37 -17.78
CA SER A 422 -3.86 -4.77 -18.25
C SER A 422 -4.70 -5.30 -17.07
N ILE A 423 -5.96 -4.86 -16.99
CA ILE A 423 -6.93 -5.38 -16.00
C ILE A 423 -7.17 -6.88 -16.25
N ASP A 424 -7.19 -7.35 -17.49
CA ASP A 424 -7.36 -8.79 -17.81
C ASP A 424 -6.20 -9.62 -17.22
N LEU A 425 -4.96 -9.16 -17.36
CA LEU A 425 -3.82 -9.84 -16.77
C LEU A 425 -3.89 -9.87 -15.24
N ALA A 426 -4.21 -8.73 -14.61
CA ALA A 426 -4.36 -8.62 -13.17
C ALA A 426 -5.51 -9.51 -12.64
N MET A 427 -6.63 -9.57 -13.36
CA MET A 427 -7.76 -10.46 -13.05
C MET A 427 -7.35 -11.93 -13.10
N ARG A 428 -6.59 -12.33 -14.12
CA ARG A 428 -6.07 -13.69 -14.24
C ARG A 428 -5.12 -14.06 -13.10
N ASP A 429 -4.29 -13.13 -12.68
CA ASP A 429 -3.37 -13.33 -11.56
C ASP A 429 -4.13 -13.46 -10.23
N ALA A 430 -5.09 -12.56 -9.96
CA ALA A 430 -5.97 -12.64 -8.80
C ALA A 430 -6.74 -13.96 -8.74
N PHE A 431 -7.28 -14.40 -9.90
CA PHE A 431 -7.98 -15.70 -10.02
C PHE A 431 -7.06 -16.86 -9.64
N ARG A 432 -5.84 -16.92 -10.19
CA ARG A 432 -4.89 -18.02 -9.90
C ARG A 432 -4.51 -18.05 -8.42
N LYS A 433 -4.28 -16.88 -7.82
CA LYS A 433 -3.93 -16.75 -6.41
C LYS A 433 -5.09 -17.20 -5.50
N MET A 434 -6.32 -16.72 -5.77
CA MET A 434 -7.50 -17.10 -4.99
C MET A 434 -7.81 -18.59 -5.13
N ARG A 435 -7.76 -19.15 -6.34
CA ARG A 435 -7.93 -20.60 -6.55
C ARG A 435 -6.90 -21.39 -5.75
N HIS A 436 -5.62 -21.03 -5.86
CA HIS A 436 -4.54 -21.69 -5.11
C HIS A 436 -4.77 -21.58 -3.60
N PHE A 437 -5.14 -20.41 -3.10
CA PHE A 437 -5.43 -20.17 -1.70
C PHE A 437 -6.56 -21.09 -1.20
N LEU A 438 -7.66 -21.20 -1.93
CA LEU A 438 -8.79 -22.06 -1.56
C LEU A 438 -8.40 -23.53 -1.55
N MET A 439 -7.68 -24.00 -2.58
CA MET A 439 -7.23 -25.38 -2.65
C MET A 439 -6.26 -25.73 -1.51
N THR A 440 -5.30 -24.86 -1.21
CA THR A 440 -4.25 -25.14 -0.21
C THR A 440 -4.67 -24.89 1.22
N THR A 441 -5.55 -23.91 1.48
CA THR A 441 -5.93 -23.52 2.83
C THR A 441 -7.27 -24.08 3.27
N LYS A 442 -8.15 -24.44 2.32
CA LYS A 442 -9.50 -24.95 2.59
C LYS A 442 -9.67 -26.42 2.14
N GLY A 443 -8.65 -26.98 1.48
CA GLY A 443 -8.67 -28.37 1.03
C GLY A 443 -9.64 -28.64 -0.12
N LEU A 444 -10.12 -27.60 -0.82
CA LEU A 444 -11.02 -27.76 -1.96
C LEU A 444 -10.27 -28.32 -3.16
N ASN A 445 -10.94 -29.13 -3.98
CA ASN A 445 -10.45 -29.44 -5.31
C ASN A 445 -10.65 -28.23 -6.25
N GLU A 446 -10.13 -28.29 -7.48
CA GLU A 446 -10.18 -27.17 -8.40
C GLU A 446 -11.61 -26.80 -8.80
N ASP A 447 -12.48 -27.79 -9.07
CA ASP A 447 -13.86 -27.54 -9.49
C ASP A 447 -14.68 -26.88 -8.37
N GLU A 448 -14.49 -27.34 -7.13
CA GLU A 448 -15.09 -26.72 -5.94
C GLU A 448 -14.59 -25.30 -5.72
N ALA A 449 -13.30 -25.04 -5.88
CA ALA A 449 -12.72 -23.73 -5.75
C ALA A 449 -13.27 -22.76 -6.80
N ILE A 450 -13.35 -23.19 -8.08
CA ILE A 450 -13.90 -22.39 -9.17
C ILE A 450 -15.38 -22.09 -8.94
N SER A 451 -16.17 -23.10 -8.55
CA SER A 451 -17.58 -22.91 -8.22
C SER A 451 -17.76 -21.89 -7.08
N LEU A 452 -17.02 -22.06 -5.98
CA LEU A 452 -17.06 -21.14 -4.84
C LEU A 452 -16.65 -19.72 -5.23
N MET A 453 -15.60 -19.59 -6.05
CA MET A 453 -15.15 -18.28 -6.54
C MET A 453 -16.23 -17.56 -7.32
N SER A 454 -17.00 -18.27 -8.15
CA SER A 454 -18.05 -17.66 -8.96
C SER A 454 -19.24 -17.15 -8.15
N VAL A 455 -19.51 -17.72 -6.98
CA VAL A 455 -20.72 -17.43 -6.19
C VAL A 455 -20.46 -16.64 -4.89
N ALA A 456 -19.18 -16.54 -4.46
CA ALA A 456 -18.86 -15.99 -3.15
C ALA A 456 -17.52 -15.22 -3.05
N VAL A 457 -16.79 -15.05 -4.15
CA VAL A 457 -15.59 -14.22 -4.18
C VAL A 457 -15.86 -12.99 -5.00
N ASP A 458 -15.66 -11.81 -4.38
CA ASP A 458 -15.79 -10.53 -5.06
C ASP A 458 -14.44 -10.14 -5.67
N PHE A 459 -14.42 -9.87 -6.98
CA PHE A 459 -13.26 -9.35 -7.70
C PHE A 459 -13.49 -7.87 -8.00
N GLY A 460 -12.55 -7.01 -7.59
CA GLY A 460 -12.60 -5.58 -7.81
C GLY A 460 -11.28 -5.04 -8.35
N VAL A 461 -11.35 -3.93 -9.06
CA VAL A 461 -10.15 -3.21 -9.52
C VAL A 461 -9.57 -2.45 -8.35
N THR A 462 -8.32 -2.74 -7.95
CA THR A 462 -7.65 -2.07 -6.84
C THR A 462 -7.17 -0.70 -7.25
N GLN A 463 -6.37 -0.62 -8.32
CA GLN A 463 -5.91 0.61 -8.94
C GLN A 463 -5.62 0.38 -10.45
N VAL A 464 -5.68 1.46 -11.25
CA VAL A 464 -5.42 1.47 -12.71
C VAL A 464 -4.47 2.59 -13.11
N VAL A 465 -3.64 3.06 -12.21
CA VAL A 465 -2.79 4.25 -12.39
C VAL A 465 -1.31 4.01 -12.06
N ASP A 466 -0.96 2.87 -11.41
CA ASP A 466 0.36 2.63 -10.83
C ASP A 466 1.28 1.72 -11.67
N GLY A 467 1.23 1.83 -12.97
CA GLY A 467 2.09 1.03 -13.84
C GLY A 467 1.74 -0.46 -13.79
N ASN A 468 1.85 -1.17 -12.68
CA ASN A 468 1.44 -2.58 -12.55
C ASN A 468 0.03 -2.69 -11.97
N TRP A 469 -0.98 -2.57 -12.83
CA TRP A 469 -2.40 -2.50 -12.42
C TRP A 469 -2.84 -3.67 -11.58
N GLY A 470 -3.71 -3.38 -10.58
CA GLY A 470 -4.14 -4.32 -9.57
C GLY A 470 -5.62 -4.70 -9.62
N VAL A 471 -5.89 -5.97 -9.33
CA VAL A 471 -7.22 -6.51 -9.06
C VAL A 471 -7.15 -7.24 -7.72
N HIS A 472 -8.08 -6.95 -6.81
CA HIS A 472 -8.22 -7.71 -5.58
C HIS A 472 -9.32 -8.77 -5.70
N ALA A 473 -9.11 -9.90 -5.03
CA ALA A 473 -10.11 -10.95 -4.85
C ALA A 473 -10.41 -11.10 -3.36
N ILE A 474 -11.66 -10.93 -2.96
CA ILE A 474 -12.12 -10.90 -1.57
C ILE A 474 -12.97 -12.13 -1.27
N ILE A 475 -12.65 -12.84 -0.20
CA ILE A 475 -13.48 -13.90 0.33
C ILE A 475 -13.78 -13.73 1.81
N LYS A 476 -15.03 -13.87 2.20
CA LYS A 476 -15.48 -13.73 3.58
C LYS A 476 -15.09 -14.93 4.42
N LYS A 477 -14.55 -14.69 5.61
CA LYS A 477 -14.14 -15.74 6.56
C LYS A 477 -15.31 -16.56 7.11
N ASN A 478 -16.49 -15.93 7.27
CA ASN A 478 -17.67 -16.56 7.82
C ASN A 478 -18.26 -17.66 6.92
N LEU A 479 -17.88 -17.73 5.65
CA LEU A 479 -18.23 -18.84 4.76
C LEU A 479 -17.68 -20.20 5.26
N PHE A 480 -16.62 -20.16 6.07
CA PHE A 480 -15.93 -21.33 6.61
C PHE A 480 -16.15 -21.53 8.11
N ALA A 481 -16.96 -20.68 8.75
CA ALA A 481 -17.27 -20.72 10.17
C ALA A 481 -18.56 -21.50 10.40
N GLY A 482 -18.54 -22.81 10.41
CA GLY A 482 -19.75 -23.56 10.75
C GLY A 482 -19.98 -24.86 9.99
N ALA A 483 -18.93 -25.46 9.46
CA ALA A 483 -18.94 -26.86 9.04
C ALA A 483 -18.38 -27.76 10.12
#